data_646cc8aca986a8713e59556406c43c4a
#
_entry.id   646cc8aca986a8713e59556406c43c4a
#
_cell.length_a   1.000
_cell.length_b   1.000
_cell.length_c   1.000
_cell.angle_alpha   90.00
_cell.angle_beta   90.00
_cell.angle_gamma   90.00
#
_symmetry.space_group_name_H-M   'P 1'
#
loop_
_entity.id
_entity.type
_entity.pdbx_description
1 polymer ?
#
loop_
_entity_poly.entity_id
_entity_poly.type
_entity_poly.pdbx_seq_one_letter_code
_entity_poly.pdbx_strand_id
1 'polypeptide(L)'
;MTVYATKAFRRFQRKEGISDAALVAAADRADAGLIDADLGGGLIKQRIARPGQGKRSGYRTIMAYRAGERSVFLYGFGKNERDNIDGDELARWKIAGRVILEGDADWIESAIADGHLTEVQR
;
A
#
# COMPACT_ATOMS: atom_id res chain seq x y z
N MET A 1 1.25 -14.04 -4.22
CA MET A 1 1.92 -12.82 -3.70
C MET A 1 1.43 -12.52 -2.31
N THR A 2 2.32 -12.22 -1.38
CA THR A 2 1.95 -11.85 -0.02
C THR A 2 1.70 -10.35 0.07
N VAL A 3 0.65 -9.96 0.79
CA VAL A 3 0.26 -8.56 0.96
C VAL A 3 0.47 -8.17 2.42
N TYR A 4 1.14 -7.05 2.64
CA TYR A 4 1.38 -6.50 3.97
C TYR A 4 0.87 -5.06 4.05
N ALA A 5 0.73 -4.58 5.27
CA ALA A 5 0.41 -3.18 5.53
C ALA A 5 1.25 -2.68 6.71
N THR A 6 1.71 -1.43 6.62
CA THR A 6 2.42 -0.80 7.72
C THR A 6 1.45 -0.46 8.85
N LYS A 7 1.99 -0.22 10.04
CA LYS A 7 1.19 0.22 11.19
C LYS A 7 0.40 1.50 10.87
N ALA A 8 1.04 2.45 10.19
CA ALA A 8 0.39 3.72 9.81
C ALA A 8 -0.76 3.47 8.84
N PHE A 9 -0.56 2.58 7.85
CA PHE A 9 -1.62 2.26 6.90
C PHE A 9 -2.78 1.55 7.58
N ARG A 10 -2.52 0.64 8.51
CA ARG A 10 -3.58 -0.05 9.26
C ARG A 10 -4.44 0.94 10.05
N ARG A 11 -3.82 1.98 10.60
CA ARG A 11 -4.55 3.05 11.30
C ARG A 11 -5.50 3.79 10.36
N PHE A 12 -5.01 4.14 9.17
CA PHE A 12 -5.81 4.76 8.12
C PHE A 12 -6.96 3.84 7.69
N GLN A 13 -6.64 2.56 7.48
CA GLN A 13 -7.62 1.55 7.07
C GLN A 13 -8.78 1.44 8.06
N ARG A 14 -8.47 1.40 9.36
CA ARG A 14 -9.49 1.31 10.40
C ARG A 14 -10.34 2.58 10.45
N LYS A 15 -9.70 3.74 10.37
CA LYS A 15 -10.40 5.02 10.39
C LYS A 15 -11.40 5.13 9.24
N GLU A 16 -11.02 4.67 8.07
CA GLU A 16 -11.83 4.80 6.86
C GLU A 16 -12.75 3.60 6.61
N GLY A 17 -12.65 2.55 7.41
CA GLY A 17 -13.50 1.37 7.25
C GLY A 17 -13.18 0.56 6.00
N ILE A 18 -11.92 0.53 5.56
CA ILE A 18 -11.51 -0.23 4.38
C ILE A 18 -11.30 -1.70 4.78
N SER A 19 -11.91 -2.62 4.04
CA SER A 19 -11.78 -4.05 4.31
C SER A 19 -10.44 -4.60 3.83
N ASP A 20 -10.00 -5.71 4.42
CA ASP A 20 -8.82 -6.43 3.93
C ASP A 20 -9.05 -6.93 2.50
N ALA A 21 -10.28 -7.33 2.17
CA ALA A 21 -10.62 -7.76 0.82
C ALA A 21 -10.38 -6.64 -0.21
N ALA A 22 -10.66 -5.39 0.15
CA ALA A 22 -10.40 -4.26 -0.75
C ALA A 22 -8.90 -4.06 -0.97
N LEU A 23 -8.07 -4.26 0.06
CA LEU A 23 -6.61 -4.18 -0.07
C LEU A 23 -6.10 -5.30 -0.98
N VAL A 24 -6.56 -6.52 -0.76
CA VAL A 24 -6.16 -7.67 -1.59
C VAL A 24 -6.57 -7.43 -3.05
N ALA A 25 -7.76 -6.92 -3.30
CA ALA A 25 -8.21 -6.63 -4.66
C ALA A 25 -7.32 -5.60 -5.35
N ALA A 26 -6.89 -4.56 -4.64
CA ALA A 26 -5.98 -3.55 -5.19
C ALA A 26 -4.61 -4.15 -5.51
N ALA A 27 -4.08 -5.00 -4.63
CA ALA A 27 -2.83 -5.70 -4.85
C ALA A 27 -2.92 -6.66 -6.04
N ASP A 28 -4.02 -7.39 -6.17
CA ASP A 28 -4.23 -8.33 -7.27
C ASP A 28 -4.35 -7.60 -8.60
N ARG A 29 -4.97 -6.42 -8.64
CA ARG A 29 -5.00 -5.61 -9.87
C ARG A 29 -3.58 -5.22 -10.29
N ALA A 30 -2.75 -4.79 -9.33
CA ALA A 30 -1.36 -4.45 -9.62
C ALA A 30 -0.61 -5.65 -10.19
N ASP A 31 -0.80 -6.82 -9.60
CA ASP A 31 -0.14 -8.05 -10.04
C ASP A 31 -0.61 -8.50 -11.43
N ALA A 32 -1.80 -8.11 -11.82
CA ALA A 32 -2.33 -8.33 -13.16
C ALA A 32 -1.91 -7.25 -14.16
N GLY A 33 -1.05 -6.32 -13.75
CA GLY A 33 -0.57 -5.22 -14.61
C GLY A 33 -1.47 -4.00 -14.62
N LEU A 34 -2.52 -3.98 -13.81
CA LEU A 34 -3.47 -2.87 -13.74
C LEU A 34 -3.04 -1.88 -12.65
N ILE A 35 -1.96 -1.16 -12.93
CA ILE A 35 -1.37 -0.20 -12.00
C ILE A 35 -1.88 1.20 -12.37
N ASP A 36 -2.41 1.94 -11.38
CA ASP A 36 -2.93 3.28 -11.64
C ASP A 36 -1.82 4.29 -11.93
N ALA A 37 -0.70 4.22 -11.22
CA ALA A 37 0.49 5.01 -11.54
C ALA A 37 1.74 4.35 -11.00
N ASP A 38 2.80 4.34 -11.80
CA ASP A 38 4.12 3.89 -11.38
C ASP A 38 4.89 5.13 -10.94
N LEU A 39 5.29 5.16 -9.66
CA LEU A 39 5.99 6.31 -9.08
C LEU A 39 7.51 6.17 -9.11
N GLY A 40 8.00 5.03 -9.62
CA GLY A 40 9.43 4.72 -9.65
C GLY A 40 9.94 4.16 -8.33
N GLY A 41 11.12 3.56 -8.36
CA GLY A 41 11.77 3.02 -7.16
C GLY A 41 11.01 1.90 -6.47
N GLY A 42 10.15 1.19 -7.19
CA GLY A 42 9.32 0.13 -6.61
C GLY A 42 8.04 0.63 -5.95
N LEU A 43 7.73 1.91 -6.07
CA LEU A 43 6.47 2.46 -5.55
C LEU A 43 5.43 2.59 -6.65
N ILE A 44 4.20 2.28 -6.30
CA ILE A 44 3.04 2.47 -7.17
C ILE A 44 1.94 3.20 -6.41
N LYS A 45 1.04 3.82 -7.15
CA LYS A 45 -0.18 4.39 -6.61
C LYS A 45 -1.34 3.54 -7.10
N GLN A 46 -2.20 3.10 -6.17
CA GLN A 46 -3.40 2.33 -6.48
C GLN A 46 -4.60 2.98 -5.83
N ARG A 47 -5.69 3.03 -6.56
CA ARG A 47 -6.96 3.54 -6.05
C ARG A 47 -7.75 2.41 -5.40
N ILE A 48 -8.46 2.75 -4.32
CA ILE A 48 -9.42 1.85 -3.69
C ILE A 48 -10.77 2.54 -3.70
N ALA A 49 -11.80 1.87 -4.21
CA ALA A 49 -13.14 2.43 -4.25
C ALA A 49 -13.68 2.64 -2.83
N ARG A 50 -14.32 3.78 -2.62
CA ARG A 50 -15.13 4.01 -1.42
C ARG A 50 -16.45 3.26 -1.61
N PRO A 51 -16.99 2.59 -0.58
CA PRO A 51 -18.24 1.85 -0.74
C PRO A 51 -19.33 2.70 -1.37
N GLY A 52 -19.89 2.20 -2.47
CA GLY A 52 -20.96 2.87 -3.20
C GLY A 52 -20.56 4.05 -4.07
N GLN A 53 -19.26 4.37 -4.21
CA GLN A 53 -18.83 5.61 -4.88
C GLN A 53 -17.81 5.41 -6.00
N GLY A 54 -17.44 4.22 -6.37
CA GLY A 54 -16.46 3.99 -7.41
C GLY A 54 -15.05 4.51 -7.08
N LYS A 55 -14.08 4.19 -7.95
CA LYS A 55 -12.66 4.44 -7.65
C LYS A 55 -12.25 5.91 -7.72
N ARG A 56 -12.94 6.73 -8.51
CA ARG A 56 -12.58 8.13 -8.69
C ARG A 56 -12.72 8.96 -7.41
N SER A 57 -13.75 8.69 -6.62
CA SER A 57 -14.00 9.40 -5.36
C SER A 57 -13.51 8.63 -4.15
N GLY A 58 -12.75 7.55 -4.38
CA GLY A 58 -12.28 6.70 -3.31
C GLY A 58 -10.96 7.15 -2.72
N TYR A 59 -10.20 6.17 -2.25
CA TYR A 59 -8.92 6.41 -1.59
C TYR A 59 -7.77 6.25 -2.56
N ARG A 60 -6.68 6.95 -2.28
CA ARG A 60 -5.39 6.79 -2.95
C ARG A 60 -4.47 6.06 -2.00
N THR A 61 -3.74 5.06 -2.50
CA THR A 61 -2.75 4.35 -1.68
C THR A 61 -1.39 4.39 -2.37
N ILE A 62 -0.36 4.47 -1.54
CA ILE A 62 1.03 4.33 -1.99
C ILE A 62 1.50 2.98 -1.50
N MET A 63 1.99 2.16 -2.43
CA MET A 63 2.42 0.81 -2.16
C MET A 63 3.87 0.60 -2.60
N ALA A 64 4.62 -0.18 -1.82
CA ALA A 64 5.85 -0.78 -2.29
C ALA A 64 5.46 -2.11 -2.95
N TYR A 65 5.92 -2.34 -4.17
CA TYR A 65 5.42 -3.44 -4.97
C TYR A 65 6.54 -4.12 -5.76
N ARG A 66 6.60 -5.43 -5.67
CA ARG A 66 7.46 -6.28 -6.51
C ARG A 66 6.59 -7.40 -7.07
N ALA A 67 6.44 -7.40 -8.40
CA ALA A 67 5.53 -8.30 -9.11
C ALA A 67 5.77 -9.76 -8.72
N GLY A 68 4.69 -10.48 -8.39
CA GLY A 68 4.73 -11.89 -8.06
C GLY A 68 5.32 -12.21 -6.68
N GLU A 69 5.87 -11.23 -5.98
CA GLU A 69 6.56 -11.47 -4.71
C GLU A 69 5.90 -10.80 -3.52
N ARG A 70 5.78 -9.48 -3.53
CA ARG A 70 5.42 -8.73 -2.32
C ARG A 70 4.72 -7.44 -2.66
N SER A 71 3.65 -7.16 -1.93
CA SER A 71 2.94 -5.87 -1.96
C SER A 71 2.83 -5.34 -0.54
N VAL A 72 3.17 -4.08 -0.32
CA VAL A 72 3.09 -3.47 1.01
C VAL A 72 2.39 -2.12 0.90
N PHE A 73 1.26 -1.99 1.60
CA PHE A 73 0.57 -0.71 1.69
C PHE A 73 1.31 0.18 2.68
N LEU A 74 1.82 1.31 2.21
CA LEU A 74 2.63 2.22 3.01
C LEU A 74 1.84 3.40 3.56
N TYR A 75 1.03 4.02 2.72
CA TYR A 75 0.36 5.27 3.04
C TYR A 75 -0.94 5.37 2.26
N GLY A 76 -1.95 6.00 2.87
CA GLY A 76 -3.23 6.20 2.23
C GLY A 76 -3.82 7.56 2.56
N PHE A 77 -4.60 8.09 1.63
CA PHE A 77 -5.31 9.35 1.84
C PHE A 77 -6.59 9.37 1.00
N GLY A 78 -7.57 10.12 1.45
CA GLY A 78 -8.78 10.35 0.68
C GLY A 78 -8.55 11.43 -0.36
N LYS A 79 -9.23 11.34 -1.50
CA LYS A 79 -9.14 12.35 -2.54
C LYS A 79 -9.57 13.74 -2.05
N ASN A 80 -10.54 13.77 -1.15
CA ASN A 80 -11.03 15.02 -0.57
C ASN A 80 -10.04 15.69 0.39
N GLU A 81 -9.01 14.97 0.84
CA GLU A 81 -7.97 15.50 1.71
C GLU A 81 -6.84 16.09 0.89
N ARG A 82 -6.46 15.38 -0.18
CA ARG A 82 -5.39 15.79 -1.09
C ARG A 82 -5.45 14.94 -2.35
N ASP A 83 -4.95 15.48 -3.45
CA ASP A 83 -4.92 14.74 -4.73
C ASP A 83 -3.68 13.87 -4.88
N ASN A 84 -2.57 14.27 -4.25
CA ASN A 84 -1.30 13.57 -4.40
C ASN A 84 -0.38 13.90 -3.22
N ILE A 85 0.74 13.18 -3.12
CA ILE A 85 1.79 13.48 -2.16
C ILE A 85 2.83 14.37 -2.83
N ASP A 86 3.52 15.19 -2.03
CA ASP A 86 4.55 16.06 -2.57
C ASP A 86 5.87 15.30 -2.81
N GLY A 87 6.83 15.94 -3.47
CA GLY A 87 8.10 15.32 -3.84
C GLY A 87 8.93 14.87 -2.66
N ASP A 88 8.91 15.61 -1.55
CA ASP A 88 9.68 15.25 -0.36
C ASP A 88 9.08 14.03 0.34
N GLU A 89 7.76 13.96 0.44
CA GLU A 89 7.09 12.78 0.97
C GLU A 89 7.38 11.56 0.09
N LEU A 90 7.27 11.72 -1.23
CA LEU A 90 7.53 10.64 -2.17
C LEU A 90 8.96 10.10 -2.00
N ALA A 91 9.94 10.99 -1.86
CA ALA A 91 11.34 10.59 -1.66
C ALA A 91 11.50 9.75 -0.39
N ARG A 92 10.86 10.17 0.71
CA ARG A 92 10.88 9.41 1.97
C ARG A 92 10.24 8.05 1.81
N TRP A 93 9.10 7.96 1.12
CA TRP A 93 8.43 6.68 0.90
C TRP A 93 9.23 5.76 -0.01
N LYS A 94 9.98 6.29 -0.96
CA LYS A 94 10.87 5.48 -1.80
C LYS A 94 11.97 4.82 -0.97
N ILE A 95 12.53 5.53 0.00
CA ILE A 95 13.54 4.95 0.90
C ILE A 95 12.92 3.85 1.74
N ALA A 96 11.79 4.12 2.39
CA ALA A 96 11.10 3.12 3.21
C ALA A 96 10.67 1.91 2.39
N GLY A 97 10.14 2.13 1.20
CA GLY A 97 9.71 1.07 0.30
C GLY A 97 10.85 0.16 -0.11
N ARG A 98 12.02 0.73 -0.40
CA ARG A 98 13.20 -0.06 -0.76
C ARG A 98 13.60 -0.99 0.37
N VAL A 99 13.67 -0.47 1.60
CA VAL A 99 14.02 -1.28 2.77
C VAL A 99 13.07 -2.47 2.90
N ILE A 100 11.78 -2.23 2.75
CA ILE A 100 10.77 -3.29 2.90
C ILE A 100 10.85 -4.29 1.75
N LEU A 101 11.06 -3.84 0.51
CA LEU A 101 11.14 -4.73 -0.63
C LEU A 101 12.42 -5.57 -0.63
N GLU A 102 13.53 -5.04 -0.13
CA GLU A 102 14.80 -5.75 -0.06
C GLU A 102 14.94 -6.61 1.19
N GLY A 103 14.07 -6.45 2.18
CA GLY A 103 14.10 -7.23 3.40
C GLY A 103 13.90 -8.72 3.13
N ASP A 104 14.75 -9.56 3.73
CA ASP A 104 14.61 -11.00 3.63
C ASP A 104 13.49 -11.52 4.56
N ALA A 105 13.28 -12.85 4.56
CA ALA A 105 12.23 -13.46 5.38
C ALA A 105 12.41 -13.15 6.87
N ASP A 106 13.64 -13.15 7.36
CA ASP A 106 13.94 -12.86 8.77
C ASP A 106 13.62 -11.40 9.09
N TRP A 107 13.92 -10.47 8.18
CA TRP A 107 13.61 -9.06 8.36
C TRP A 107 12.10 -8.84 8.45
N ILE A 108 11.35 -9.47 7.54
CA ILE A 108 9.88 -9.36 7.53
C ILE A 108 9.30 -9.94 8.83
N GLU A 109 9.78 -11.10 9.25
CA GLU A 109 9.33 -11.74 10.48
C GLU A 109 9.56 -10.84 11.70
N SER A 110 10.73 -10.23 11.79
CA SER A 110 11.06 -9.28 12.86
C SER A 110 10.17 -8.06 12.82
N ALA A 111 9.90 -7.52 11.63
CA ALA A 111 9.05 -6.36 11.47
C ALA A 111 7.61 -6.65 11.92
N ILE A 112 7.12 -7.86 11.64
CA ILE A 112 5.79 -8.30 12.10
C ILE A 112 5.80 -8.46 13.62
N ALA A 113 6.81 -9.11 14.18
CA ALA A 113 6.92 -9.32 15.63
C ALA A 113 6.96 -7.98 16.38
N ASP A 114 7.62 -6.98 15.81
CA ASP A 114 7.74 -5.65 16.41
C ASP A 114 6.51 -4.76 16.17
N GLY A 115 5.53 -5.24 15.40
CA GLY A 115 4.30 -4.49 15.12
C GLY A 115 4.42 -3.44 14.02
N HIS A 116 5.54 -3.42 13.27
CA HIS A 116 5.72 -2.46 12.17
C HIS A 116 4.97 -2.86 10.90
N LEU A 117 4.81 -4.16 10.68
CA LEU A 117 4.07 -4.70 9.55
C LEU A 117 3.04 -5.71 10.04
N THR A 118 1.95 -5.84 9.31
CA THR A 118 1.00 -6.94 9.47
C THR A 118 0.72 -7.54 8.10
N GLU A 119 0.50 -8.85 8.06
CA GLU A 119 0.07 -9.50 6.84
C GLU A 119 -1.42 -9.26 6.64
N VAL A 120 -1.80 -8.90 5.42
CA VAL A 120 -3.22 -8.73 5.05
C VAL A 120 -3.75 -10.08 4.63
N GLN A 121 -4.79 -10.55 5.28
CA GLN A 121 -5.35 -11.88 5.02
C GLN A 121 -6.24 -11.89 3.79
N ARG A 122 -6.04 -12.88 2.95
CA ARG A 122 -6.88 -13.12 1.76
C ARG A 122 -8.24 -13.72 2.10
#